data_0fa17e982fd2174105926c09b0ed74b1
#
_entry.id   0fa17e982fd2174105926c09b0ed74b1
#
_cell.length_a   1.000
_cell.length_b   1.000
_cell.length_c   1.000
_cell.angle_alpha   90.00
_cell.angle_beta   90.00
_cell.angle_gamma   90.00
#
_symmetry.space_group_name_H-M   'P 1'
#
loop_
_entity.id
_entity.type
_entity.pdbx_description
1 polymer ?
#
loop_
_entity_poly.entity_id
_entity_poly.type
_entity_poly.pdbx_seq_one_letter_code
_entity_poly.pdbx_strand_id
1 'polypeptide(L)'
;MQNNDYSTSWTSGQTTPQKDYNVLELFPTPVYVANLPNELSSVIPFFDSQPPNSGSDEANYGERSANSYILNEPECVEMKNIILSHVKEYAENILLYEYDSYELSQSWVSRKQPGQHHTMHTHPNSMISGVFYYGEPSPKTPAIKFHKMSGGMNVNQLQAKTKPDKRSSKFAWETFSVEFEPGLLVIFPSYLFHSVPINESDKIRSSVAFNVVPKSNLGAEANLTELNFNKIV
;
A
#
# COMPACT_ATOMS: atom_id res chain seq x y z
N MET A 1 18.11 -17.23 -18.26
CA MET A 1 18.32 -15.94 -18.94
C MET A 1 17.22 -15.83 -19.99
N GLN A 2 16.14 -15.11 -19.70
CA GLN A 2 15.11 -14.83 -20.69
C GLN A 2 15.59 -13.64 -21.52
N ASN A 3 15.79 -13.86 -22.83
CA ASN A 3 16.00 -12.80 -23.81
C ASN A 3 14.68 -12.03 -23.94
N ASN A 4 14.64 -10.82 -23.42
CA ASN A 4 13.57 -9.88 -23.74
C ASN A 4 13.79 -9.37 -25.17
N ASP A 5 13.13 -9.98 -26.13
CA ASP A 5 13.06 -9.50 -27.51
C ASP A 5 12.13 -8.27 -27.55
N TYR A 6 12.71 -7.08 -27.51
CA TYR A 6 12.00 -5.86 -27.79
C TYR A 6 11.96 -5.65 -29.32
N SER A 7 10.98 -6.24 -29.99
CA SER A 7 10.71 -5.89 -31.39
C SER A 7 9.93 -4.58 -31.47
N THR A 8 10.55 -3.53 -31.90
CA THR A 8 9.94 -2.23 -32.17
C THR A 8 9.51 -2.16 -33.63
N SER A 9 8.19 -2.08 -33.89
CA SER A 9 7.68 -1.73 -35.23
C SER A 9 7.57 -0.21 -35.32
N TRP A 10 8.30 0.40 -36.28
CA TRP A 10 8.32 1.83 -36.52
C TRP A 10 7.33 2.20 -37.65
N THR A 11 6.43 3.15 -37.41
CA THR A 11 5.63 3.77 -38.47
C THR A 11 6.13 5.20 -38.71
N SER A 12 6.64 5.44 -39.91
CA SER A 12 7.13 6.75 -40.36
C SER A 12 5.98 7.57 -40.98
N GLY A 13 5.84 8.81 -40.55
CA GLY A 13 4.99 9.76 -41.25
C GLY A 13 4.66 11.03 -40.51
N GLN A 14 5.65 11.94 -40.25
CA GLN A 14 5.42 13.38 -40.08
C GLN A 14 6.74 14.18 -40.22
N THR A 15 6.67 15.38 -40.79
CA THR A 15 7.75 16.23 -41.30
C THR A 15 8.46 17.09 -40.24
N THR A 16 8.34 16.82 -38.96
CA THR A 16 9.24 17.33 -37.91
C THR A 16 10.19 16.19 -37.54
N PRO A 17 11.49 16.41 -37.33
CA PRO A 17 12.39 15.34 -36.91
C PRO A 17 11.92 14.83 -35.54
N GLN A 18 11.10 13.82 -35.57
CA GLN A 18 10.69 13.07 -34.36
C GLN A 18 11.95 12.37 -33.88
N LYS A 19 12.41 12.73 -32.69
CA LYS A 19 13.53 12.03 -32.06
C LYS A 19 13.10 10.59 -31.82
N ASP A 20 13.89 9.67 -32.33
CA ASP A 20 13.69 8.25 -32.19
C ASP A 20 14.23 7.83 -30.81
N TYR A 21 13.34 7.61 -29.82
CA TYR A 21 13.72 7.21 -28.47
C TYR A 21 12.62 6.40 -27.78
N ASN A 22 13.05 5.53 -26.88
CA ASN A 22 12.19 4.80 -25.95
C ASN A 22 12.40 5.30 -24.52
N VAL A 23 11.35 5.30 -23.72
CA VAL A 23 11.43 5.56 -22.28
C VAL A 23 11.13 4.27 -21.54
N LEU A 24 12.11 3.73 -20.84
CA LEU A 24 11.95 2.54 -20.01
C LEU A 24 11.53 2.97 -18.60
N GLU A 25 10.49 2.33 -18.08
CA GLU A 25 10.04 2.52 -16.70
C GLU A 25 10.76 1.50 -15.81
N LEU A 26 11.95 1.87 -15.36
CA LEU A 26 12.77 0.98 -14.53
C LEU A 26 12.27 0.98 -13.08
N PHE A 27 12.07 -0.24 -12.54
CA PHE A 27 11.74 -0.48 -11.14
C PHE A 27 10.44 0.19 -10.65
N PRO A 28 9.34 0.10 -11.39
CA PRO A 28 8.07 0.62 -10.92
C PRO A 28 7.64 -0.09 -9.63
N THR A 29 7.13 0.66 -8.66
CA THR A 29 6.54 0.09 -7.45
C THR A 29 5.02 0.00 -7.65
N PRO A 30 4.42 -1.20 -7.78
CA PRO A 30 2.99 -1.33 -7.95
C PRO A 30 2.25 -1.05 -6.62
N VAL A 31 1.15 -0.32 -6.70
CA VAL A 31 0.15 -0.17 -5.65
C VAL A 31 -1.17 -0.68 -6.22
N TYR A 32 -1.73 -1.68 -5.57
CA TYR A 32 -2.98 -2.32 -5.97
C TYR A 32 -4.16 -1.59 -5.34
N VAL A 33 -5.20 -1.32 -6.12
CA VAL A 33 -6.40 -0.63 -5.66
C VAL A 33 -7.63 -1.38 -6.18
N ALA A 34 -8.55 -1.71 -5.29
CA ALA A 34 -9.81 -2.40 -5.63
C ALA A 34 -10.97 -1.88 -4.78
N ASN A 35 -12.17 -1.87 -5.34
CA ASN A 35 -13.40 -1.65 -4.58
C ASN A 35 -13.91 -3.00 -4.07
N LEU A 36 -14.13 -3.11 -2.77
CA LEU A 36 -14.74 -4.30 -2.18
C LEU A 36 -16.27 -4.25 -2.29
N PRO A 37 -16.95 -5.41 -2.28
CA PRO A 37 -18.39 -5.49 -2.33
C PRO A 37 -19.08 -4.74 -1.19
N ASN A 38 -20.22 -4.09 -1.45
CA ASN A 38 -20.99 -3.34 -0.46
C ASN A 38 -21.53 -4.22 0.68
N GLU A 39 -21.70 -5.53 0.45
CA GLU A 39 -22.17 -6.50 1.43
C GLU A 39 -21.23 -6.57 2.66
N LEU A 40 -19.95 -6.26 2.47
CA LEU A 40 -18.98 -6.17 3.56
C LEU A 40 -19.23 -5.01 4.53
N SER A 41 -20.13 -4.10 4.21
CA SER A 41 -20.54 -3.05 5.15
C SER A 41 -21.18 -3.58 6.43
N SER A 42 -21.67 -4.82 6.41
CA SER A 42 -22.24 -5.49 7.60
C SER A 42 -21.26 -5.67 8.76
N VAL A 43 -19.94 -5.67 8.49
CA VAL A 43 -18.88 -5.78 9.51
C VAL A 43 -18.50 -4.43 10.12
N ILE A 44 -18.92 -3.30 9.53
CA ILE A 44 -18.55 -1.96 10.01
C ILE A 44 -18.96 -1.71 11.47
N PRO A 45 -20.19 -2.05 11.93
CA PRO A 45 -20.57 -1.88 13.33
C PRO A 45 -19.64 -2.62 14.30
N PHE A 46 -19.10 -3.79 13.89
CA PHE A 46 -18.12 -4.50 14.68
C PHE A 46 -16.80 -3.72 14.77
N PHE A 47 -16.31 -3.13 13.67
CA PHE A 47 -15.11 -2.29 13.71
C PHE A 47 -15.32 -1.06 14.61
N ASP A 48 -16.48 -0.41 14.53
CA ASP A 48 -16.78 0.78 15.32
C ASP A 48 -16.88 0.49 16.82
N SER A 49 -17.27 -0.75 17.20
CA SER A 49 -17.36 -1.19 18.60
C SER A 49 -16.01 -1.49 19.25
N GLN A 50 -14.90 -1.53 18.48
CA GLN A 50 -13.60 -1.91 19.01
C GLN A 50 -13.04 -0.84 19.94
N PRO A 51 -12.64 -1.22 21.17
CA PRO A 51 -12.05 -0.29 22.12
C PRO A 51 -10.67 0.18 21.64
N PRO A 52 -10.28 1.42 21.98
CA PRO A 52 -8.96 1.93 21.67
C PRO A 52 -7.86 1.24 22.47
N ASN A 53 -6.66 1.24 21.92
CA ASN A 53 -5.45 0.81 22.58
C ASN A 53 -4.93 1.93 23.48
N SER A 54 -4.93 1.74 24.79
CA SER A 54 -4.53 2.71 25.81
C SER A 54 -3.06 3.14 25.76
N GLY A 55 -2.23 2.52 24.92
CA GLY A 55 -0.79 2.84 24.78
C GLY A 55 -0.43 3.62 23.50
N SER A 56 -1.40 4.02 22.68
CA SER A 56 -1.14 4.80 21.48
C SER A 56 -1.06 6.30 21.79
N ASP A 57 -0.20 7.05 21.10
CA ASP A 57 -0.21 8.52 21.11
C ASP A 57 -1.43 9.02 20.32
N GLU A 58 -2.60 8.92 20.97
CA GLU A 58 -3.89 9.26 20.37
C GLU A 58 -3.99 10.76 20.04
N ALA A 59 -3.28 11.59 20.77
CA ALA A 59 -3.36 13.04 20.60
C ALA A 59 -2.94 13.48 19.19
N ASN A 60 -1.90 12.85 18.64
CA ASN A 60 -1.33 13.22 17.34
C ASN A 60 -1.64 12.21 16.24
N TYR A 61 -1.50 10.91 16.54
CA TYR A 61 -1.53 9.86 15.52
C TYR A 61 -2.88 9.17 15.36
N GLY A 62 -3.84 9.51 16.20
CA GLY A 62 -5.16 8.91 16.19
C GLY A 62 -5.20 7.55 16.89
N GLU A 63 -6.41 7.07 17.03
CA GLU A 63 -6.75 5.85 17.75
C GLU A 63 -6.43 4.60 16.93
N ARG A 64 -5.95 3.56 17.59
CA ARG A 64 -5.89 2.18 17.08
C ARG A 64 -6.72 1.27 17.98
N SER A 65 -7.34 0.23 17.41
CA SER A 65 -8.03 -0.78 18.23
C SER A 65 -7.07 -1.48 19.18
N ALA A 66 -7.56 -1.86 20.36
CA ALA A 66 -6.81 -2.69 21.31
C ALA A 66 -6.50 -4.07 20.72
N ASN A 67 -7.43 -4.64 19.95
CA ASN A 67 -7.19 -5.86 19.19
C ASN A 67 -6.34 -5.55 17.95
N SER A 68 -5.13 -6.13 17.88
CA SER A 68 -4.21 -6.04 16.75
C SER A 68 -4.31 -7.22 15.77
N TYR A 69 -5.38 -8.03 15.88
CA TYR A 69 -5.68 -9.18 15.03
C TYR A 69 -7.15 -9.18 14.61
N ILE A 70 -7.71 -8.00 14.40
CA ILE A 70 -9.15 -7.78 14.22
C ILE A 70 -9.77 -8.61 13.07
N LEU A 71 -9.04 -8.83 11.99
CA LEU A 71 -9.51 -9.63 10.86
C LEU A 71 -9.48 -11.15 11.12
N ASN A 72 -8.99 -11.59 12.29
CA ASN A 72 -9.08 -13.00 12.71
C ASN A 72 -10.35 -13.29 13.54
N GLU A 73 -11.12 -12.24 13.87
CA GLU A 73 -12.38 -12.42 14.60
C GLU A 73 -13.44 -13.10 13.72
N PRO A 74 -14.35 -13.88 14.31
CA PRO A 74 -15.39 -14.59 13.57
C PRO A 74 -16.24 -13.69 12.67
N GLU A 75 -16.52 -12.46 13.12
CA GLU A 75 -17.29 -11.45 12.38
C GLU A 75 -16.60 -11.00 11.09
N CYS A 76 -15.28 -11.21 11.00
CA CYS A 76 -14.45 -10.74 9.89
C CYS A 76 -14.08 -11.84 8.88
N VAL A 77 -14.55 -13.08 9.04
CA VAL A 77 -14.14 -14.24 8.23
C VAL A 77 -14.33 -13.99 6.73
N GLU A 78 -15.47 -13.47 6.32
CA GLU A 78 -15.76 -13.18 4.92
C GLU A 78 -14.82 -12.10 4.37
N MET A 79 -14.69 -10.98 5.10
CA MET A 79 -13.79 -9.88 4.72
C MET A 79 -12.33 -10.33 4.63
N LYS A 80 -11.87 -11.12 5.61
CA LYS A 80 -10.53 -11.70 5.61
C LYS A 80 -10.27 -12.52 4.35
N ASN A 81 -11.21 -13.40 3.99
CA ASN A 81 -11.07 -14.25 2.79
C ASN A 81 -11.01 -13.42 1.51
N ILE A 82 -11.84 -12.38 1.40
CA ILE A 82 -11.83 -11.47 0.26
C ILE A 82 -10.50 -10.71 0.21
N ILE A 83 -10.04 -10.12 1.32
CA ILE A 83 -8.75 -9.44 1.38
C ILE A 83 -7.61 -10.37 0.96
N LEU A 84 -7.56 -11.61 1.49
CA LEU A 84 -6.51 -12.57 1.14
C LEU A 84 -6.58 -12.99 -0.33
N SER A 85 -7.77 -13.04 -0.96
CA SER A 85 -7.87 -13.29 -2.40
C SER A 85 -7.24 -12.15 -3.23
N HIS A 86 -7.44 -10.88 -2.84
CA HIS A 86 -6.79 -9.73 -3.47
C HIS A 86 -5.28 -9.68 -3.19
N VAL A 87 -4.85 -10.08 -2.00
CA VAL A 87 -3.42 -10.23 -1.67
C VAL A 87 -2.77 -11.27 -2.56
N LYS A 88 -3.43 -12.42 -2.76
CA LYS A 88 -2.96 -13.48 -3.64
C LYS A 88 -2.85 -12.99 -5.08
N GLU A 89 -3.88 -12.32 -5.60
CA GLU A 89 -3.85 -11.71 -6.94
C GLU A 89 -2.68 -10.73 -7.09
N TYR A 90 -2.48 -9.86 -6.11
CA TYR A 90 -1.37 -8.90 -6.11
C TYR A 90 0.00 -9.59 -6.07
N ALA A 91 0.17 -10.58 -5.21
CA ALA A 91 1.44 -11.27 -5.02
C ALA A 91 1.79 -12.18 -6.21
N GLU A 92 0.86 -13.00 -6.69
CA GLU A 92 1.12 -14.04 -7.68
C GLU A 92 1.06 -13.51 -9.12
N ASN A 93 0.11 -12.61 -9.43
CA ASN A 93 -0.11 -12.15 -10.81
C ASN A 93 0.52 -10.79 -11.13
N ILE A 94 0.82 -9.95 -10.10
CA ILE A 94 1.45 -8.65 -10.31
C ILE A 94 2.92 -8.66 -9.89
N LEU A 95 3.24 -9.18 -8.68
CA LEU A 95 4.61 -9.27 -8.21
C LEU A 95 5.34 -10.55 -8.68
N LEU A 96 4.60 -11.52 -9.17
CA LEU A 96 5.07 -12.83 -9.62
C LEU A 96 5.83 -13.61 -8.51
N TYR A 97 5.35 -13.48 -7.27
CA TYR A 97 5.85 -14.25 -6.15
C TYR A 97 5.18 -15.62 -6.10
N GLU A 98 5.93 -16.63 -5.71
CA GLU A 98 5.46 -18.01 -5.57
C GLU A 98 5.67 -18.48 -4.14
N TYR A 99 4.56 -18.56 -3.37
CA TYR A 99 4.53 -19.07 -2.00
C TYR A 99 3.31 -19.99 -1.79
N ASP A 100 3.39 -20.88 -0.82
CA ASP A 100 2.30 -21.84 -0.54
C ASP A 100 0.98 -21.15 -0.16
N SER A 101 1.07 -20.12 0.67
CA SER A 101 -0.07 -19.28 1.05
C SER A 101 0.38 -17.95 1.66
N TYR A 102 -0.59 -17.07 1.90
CA TYR A 102 -0.42 -15.76 2.53
C TYR A 102 -1.28 -15.67 3.79
N GLU A 103 -0.69 -15.16 4.88
CA GLU A 103 -1.35 -15.03 6.16
C GLU A 103 -1.30 -13.60 6.68
N LEU A 104 -2.37 -13.16 7.36
CA LEU A 104 -2.36 -11.89 8.08
C LEU A 104 -1.51 -12.02 9.33
N SER A 105 -0.43 -11.24 9.43
CA SER A 105 0.41 -11.20 10.63
C SER A 105 -0.20 -10.28 11.70
N GLN A 106 -0.75 -9.15 11.31
CA GLN A 106 -1.50 -8.23 12.17
C GLN A 106 -2.57 -7.49 11.38
N SER A 107 -3.62 -7.04 12.08
CA SER A 107 -4.67 -6.19 11.53
C SER A 107 -5.35 -5.40 12.64
N TRP A 108 -5.64 -4.12 12.39
CA TRP A 108 -6.21 -3.22 13.40
C TRP A 108 -7.12 -2.17 12.77
N VAL A 109 -8.09 -1.70 13.54
CA VAL A 109 -8.87 -0.50 13.20
C VAL A 109 -8.01 0.73 13.47
N SER A 110 -8.04 1.69 12.58
CA SER A 110 -7.40 3.01 12.76
C SER A 110 -8.43 4.11 12.52
N ARG A 111 -8.59 4.97 13.52
CA ARG A 111 -9.49 6.14 13.49
C ARG A 111 -8.69 7.41 13.70
N LYS A 112 -8.89 8.39 12.83
CA LYS A 112 -8.24 9.69 12.92
C LYS A 112 -9.29 10.78 13.02
N GLN A 113 -9.35 11.41 14.17
CA GLN A 113 -10.17 12.59 14.43
C GLN A 113 -9.68 13.78 13.58
N PRO A 114 -10.50 14.82 13.40
CA PRO A 114 -10.02 16.11 12.88
C PRO A 114 -8.74 16.58 13.58
N GLY A 115 -7.75 17.01 12.81
CA GLY A 115 -6.45 17.46 13.30
C GLY A 115 -5.39 16.36 13.47
N GLN A 116 -5.76 15.08 13.45
CA GLN A 116 -4.82 13.97 13.62
C GLN A 116 -4.21 13.53 12.28
N HIS A 117 -3.04 12.90 12.33
CA HIS A 117 -2.26 12.47 11.15
C HIS A 117 -1.55 11.13 11.42
N HIS A 118 -0.75 10.66 10.49
CA HIS A 118 0.22 9.59 10.72
C HIS A 118 1.52 9.93 10.00
N THR A 119 2.62 9.93 10.74
CA THR A 119 3.95 10.22 10.21
C THR A 119 4.37 9.20 9.14
N MET A 120 5.39 9.57 8.36
CA MET A 120 5.96 8.68 7.36
C MET A 120 6.63 7.47 8.01
N HIS A 121 6.26 6.27 7.56
CA HIS A 121 6.75 4.99 8.10
C HIS A 121 6.68 3.87 7.06
N THR A 122 7.19 2.70 7.44
CA THR A 122 7.06 1.42 6.75
C THR A 122 6.60 0.35 7.75
N HIS A 123 6.30 -0.85 7.27
CA HIS A 123 5.91 -1.97 8.12
C HIS A 123 7.00 -3.05 8.13
N PRO A 124 7.88 -3.07 9.16
CA PRO A 124 8.87 -4.15 9.30
C PRO A 124 8.20 -5.49 9.60
N ASN A 125 8.91 -6.59 9.33
CA ASN A 125 8.42 -7.96 9.51
C ASN A 125 7.11 -8.28 8.76
N SER A 126 6.92 -7.63 7.63
CA SER A 126 5.80 -7.84 6.71
C SER A 126 6.27 -7.71 5.28
N MET A 127 5.71 -8.48 4.37
CA MET A 127 6.01 -8.41 2.94
C MET A 127 5.04 -7.49 2.20
N ILE A 128 3.76 -7.61 2.52
CA ILE A 128 2.66 -6.85 1.91
C ILE A 128 1.88 -6.19 3.03
N SER A 129 1.49 -4.95 2.83
CA SER A 129 0.60 -4.20 3.72
C SER A 129 -0.60 -3.70 2.95
N GLY A 130 -1.68 -3.44 3.65
CA GLY A 130 -2.86 -2.86 3.03
C GLY A 130 -3.75 -2.12 3.99
N VAL A 131 -4.69 -1.41 3.42
CA VAL A 131 -5.72 -0.65 4.14
C VAL A 131 -7.05 -0.77 3.41
N PHE A 132 -8.10 -1.02 4.17
CA PHE A 132 -9.48 -0.94 3.74
C PHE A 132 -10.13 0.28 4.36
N TYR A 133 -10.78 1.12 3.57
CA TYR A 133 -11.43 2.32 4.03
C TYR A 133 -12.92 2.11 4.29
N TYR A 134 -13.41 2.68 5.38
CA TYR A 134 -14.83 2.70 5.72
C TYR A 134 -15.19 4.02 6.42
N GLY A 135 -16.49 4.26 6.64
CA GLY A 135 -17.00 5.47 7.29
C GLY A 135 -17.51 6.50 6.30
N GLU A 136 -17.74 7.72 6.77
CA GLU A 136 -18.31 8.78 5.96
C GLU A 136 -17.24 9.55 5.19
N PRO A 137 -17.37 9.70 3.86
CA PRO A 137 -16.45 10.50 3.07
C PRO A 137 -16.66 11.99 3.31
N SER A 138 -15.57 12.76 3.22
CA SER A 138 -15.60 14.22 3.18
C SER A 138 -14.51 14.70 2.20
N PRO A 139 -14.72 15.82 1.48
CA PRO A 139 -13.73 16.33 0.54
C PRO A 139 -12.35 16.62 1.12
N LYS A 140 -12.26 16.77 2.45
CA LYS A 140 -11.01 17.03 3.18
C LYS A 140 -10.50 15.82 3.96
N THR A 141 -11.13 14.64 3.79
CA THR A 141 -10.61 13.40 4.38
C THR A 141 -9.27 13.07 3.74
N PRO A 142 -8.19 12.89 4.52
CA PRO A 142 -6.86 12.75 3.96
C PRO A 142 -6.68 11.41 3.24
N ALA A 143 -6.10 11.49 2.03
CA ALA A 143 -5.59 10.37 1.27
C ALA A 143 -4.42 9.66 1.99
N ILE A 144 -4.18 8.39 1.69
CA ILE A 144 -2.85 7.81 1.97
C ILE A 144 -1.85 8.39 0.97
N LYS A 145 -0.72 8.85 1.46
CA LYS A 145 0.35 9.43 0.66
C LYS A 145 1.57 8.52 0.66
N PHE A 146 1.94 8.03 -0.51
CA PHE A 146 3.16 7.28 -0.73
C PHE A 146 4.32 8.21 -1.06
N HIS A 147 5.53 7.86 -0.62
CA HIS A 147 6.73 8.66 -0.78
C HIS A 147 7.78 7.90 -1.58
N LYS A 148 8.34 8.57 -2.58
CA LYS A 148 9.48 8.04 -3.33
C LYS A 148 10.73 8.12 -2.45
N MET A 149 11.32 6.96 -2.18
CA MET A 149 12.64 6.91 -1.57
C MET A 149 13.70 7.01 -2.67
N SER A 150 14.31 8.16 -2.83
CA SER A 150 15.56 8.26 -3.56
C SER A 150 16.65 7.65 -2.67
N GLY A 151 17.14 6.48 -3.07
CA GLY A 151 18.18 5.77 -2.32
C GLY A 151 19.46 6.59 -2.21
N GLY A 152 19.83 6.95 -0.99
CA GLY A 152 21.05 7.69 -0.67
C GLY A 152 20.81 9.17 -0.38
N MET A 153 21.68 9.76 0.44
CA MET A 153 21.68 11.20 0.69
C MET A 153 21.94 11.93 -0.63
N ASN A 154 20.93 12.64 -1.12
CA ASN A 154 21.04 13.51 -2.31
C ASN A 154 21.88 14.75 -1.98
N VAL A 155 23.16 14.57 -1.68
CA VAL A 155 24.04 15.64 -1.22
C VAL A 155 24.28 16.69 -2.33
N ASN A 156 23.99 16.36 -3.59
CA ASN A 156 24.23 17.22 -4.74
C ASN A 156 23.07 17.24 -5.76
N GLN A 157 21.85 16.96 -5.34
CA GLN A 157 20.72 16.98 -6.27
C GLN A 157 20.30 18.43 -6.57
N LEU A 158 20.46 18.84 -7.82
CA LEU A 158 19.95 20.13 -8.29
C LEU A 158 18.40 20.09 -8.26
N GLN A 159 17.82 21.12 -7.66
CA GLN A 159 16.36 21.28 -7.68
C GLN A 159 15.90 21.63 -9.10
N ALA A 160 15.12 20.74 -9.71
CA ALA A 160 14.57 20.97 -11.03
C ALA A 160 13.43 22.00 -11.00
N LYS A 161 13.42 22.93 -11.94
CA LYS A 161 12.23 23.75 -12.22
C LYS A 161 11.27 22.94 -13.08
N THR A 162 10.10 22.63 -12.53
CA THR A 162 9.02 21.98 -13.29
C THR A 162 8.31 22.99 -14.19
N LYS A 163 7.75 22.52 -15.30
CA LYS A 163 6.94 23.38 -16.17
C LYS A 163 5.70 23.90 -15.45
N PRO A 164 5.29 25.16 -15.69
CA PRO A 164 4.15 25.77 -14.98
C PRO A 164 2.76 25.22 -15.40
N ASP A 165 2.67 24.37 -16.41
CA ASP A 165 1.44 23.87 -17.01
C ASP A 165 0.73 22.77 -16.20
N LYS A 166 1.07 22.61 -14.92
CA LYS A 166 0.47 21.66 -13.94
C LYS A 166 0.52 20.17 -14.30
N ARG A 167 1.10 19.79 -15.43
CA ARG A 167 1.33 18.40 -15.80
C ARG A 167 2.65 17.93 -15.24
N SER A 168 2.63 17.34 -14.05
CA SER A 168 3.82 16.68 -13.52
C SER A 168 4.00 15.33 -14.21
N SER A 169 5.22 15.07 -14.65
CA SER A 169 5.58 13.74 -15.14
C SER A 169 5.61 12.75 -13.98
N LYS A 170 5.04 11.56 -14.15
CA LYS A 170 5.14 10.47 -13.17
C LYS A 170 6.59 10.14 -12.78
N PHE A 171 7.56 10.42 -13.66
CA PHE A 171 8.99 10.24 -13.38
C PHE A 171 9.56 11.25 -12.38
N ALA A 172 8.88 12.40 -12.23
CA ALA A 172 9.29 13.49 -11.32
C ALA A 172 8.46 13.54 -10.03
N TRP A 173 7.53 12.61 -9.83
CA TRP A 173 6.74 12.58 -8.60
C TRP A 173 7.60 12.19 -7.41
N GLU A 174 7.59 13.01 -6.38
CA GLU A 174 8.18 12.70 -5.06
C GLU A 174 7.17 12.00 -4.16
N THR A 175 5.88 12.25 -4.39
CA THR A 175 4.78 11.64 -3.66
C THR A 175 3.62 11.31 -4.58
N PHE A 176 2.85 10.28 -4.21
CA PHE A 176 1.60 9.93 -4.86
C PHE A 176 0.53 9.65 -3.80
N SER A 177 -0.70 10.11 -4.02
CA SER A 177 -1.81 9.91 -3.08
C SER A 177 -2.89 9.05 -3.71
N VAL A 178 -3.44 8.12 -2.90
CA VAL A 178 -4.65 7.36 -3.23
C VAL A 178 -5.76 7.89 -2.34
N GLU A 179 -6.77 8.50 -2.95
CA GLU A 179 -7.86 9.18 -2.26
C GLU A 179 -8.62 8.24 -1.32
N PHE A 180 -9.19 8.83 -0.27
CA PHE A 180 -10.04 8.10 0.67
C PHE A 180 -11.43 7.92 0.05
N GLU A 181 -11.81 6.66 -0.16
CA GLU A 181 -13.16 6.29 -0.57
C GLU A 181 -13.63 5.10 0.27
N PRO A 182 -14.80 5.15 0.93
CA PRO A 182 -15.37 4.00 1.63
C PRO A 182 -15.56 2.81 0.68
N GLY A 183 -15.15 1.63 1.10
CA GLY A 183 -15.14 0.42 0.28
C GLY A 183 -13.84 0.19 -0.48
N LEU A 184 -12.92 1.16 -0.52
CA LEU A 184 -11.65 1.02 -1.22
C LEU A 184 -10.67 0.19 -0.40
N LEU A 185 -10.07 -0.81 -1.07
CA LEU A 185 -8.93 -1.59 -0.62
C LEU A 185 -7.67 -1.12 -1.34
N VAL A 186 -6.62 -0.82 -0.58
CA VAL A 186 -5.30 -0.46 -1.12
C VAL A 186 -4.27 -1.45 -0.58
N ILE A 187 -3.49 -2.09 -1.48
CA ILE A 187 -2.43 -3.04 -1.13
C ILE A 187 -1.11 -2.58 -1.74
N PHE A 188 -0.03 -2.68 -0.98
CA PHE A 188 1.29 -2.19 -1.37
C PHE A 188 2.42 -2.97 -0.68
N PRO A 189 3.67 -2.92 -1.20
CA PRO A 189 4.80 -3.54 -0.54
C PRO A 189 5.06 -2.87 0.83
N SER A 190 5.27 -3.66 1.86
CA SER A 190 5.44 -3.15 3.25
C SER A 190 6.62 -2.19 3.42
N TYR A 191 7.64 -2.27 2.55
CA TYR A 191 8.78 -1.36 2.55
C TYR A 191 8.47 0.02 1.97
N LEU A 192 7.33 0.19 1.28
CA LEU A 192 6.96 1.46 0.66
C LEU A 192 6.60 2.49 1.72
N PHE A 193 7.39 3.58 1.80
CA PHE A 193 7.14 4.66 2.74
C PHE A 193 5.81 5.33 2.47
N HIS A 194 5.01 5.48 3.52
CA HIS A 194 3.71 6.11 3.41
C HIS A 194 3.36 6.90 4.67
N SER A 195 2.43 7.82 4.54
CA SER A 195 1.92 8.66 5.62
C SER A 195 0.42 8.95 5.41
N VAL A 196 -0.21 9.47 6.44
CA VAL A 196 -1.55 10.06 6.34
C VAL A 196 -1.43 11.52 6.75
N PRO A 197 -1.69 12.49 5.87
CA PRO A 197 -1.72 13.91 6.20
C PRO A 197 -2.71 14.24 7.31
N ILE A 198 -2.64 15.46 7.83
CA ILE A 198 -3.60 15.95 8.84
C ILE A 198 -5.03 15.80 8.30
N ASN A 199 -5.90 15.25 9.13
CA ASN A 199 -7.33 15.18 8.83
C ASN A 199 -7.94 16.57 8.97
N GLU A 200 -8.11 17.27 7.85
CA GLU A 200 -8.73 18.61 7.80
C GLU A 200 -10.25 18.55 7.62
N SER A 201 -10.83 17.35 7.59
CA SER A 201 -12.28 17.17 7.51
C SER A 201 -12.93 17.32 8.89
N ASP A 202 -14.24 17.44 8.90
CA ASP A 202 -15.09 17.39 10.09
C ASP A 202 -15.51 15.95 10.47
N LYS A 203 -15.02 14.96 9.75
CA LYS A 203 -15.34 13.53 9.92
C LYS A 203 -14.16 12.74 10.44
N ILE A 204 -14.46 11.63 11.11
CA ILE A 204 -13.45 10.65 11.48
C ILE A 204 -13.03 9.88 10.23
N ARG A 205 -11.72 9.83 9.96
CA ARG A 205 -11.17 8.93 8.93
C ARG A 205 -10.97 7.55 9.53
N SER A 206 -11.79 6.60 9.09
CA SER A 206 -11.78 5.23 9.59
C SER A 206 -11.21 4.27 8.54
N SER A 207 -10.40 3.32 9.01
CA SER A 207 -9.81 2.28 8.17
C SER A 207 -9.47 1.03 8.97
N VAL A 208 -9.41 -0.11 8.29
CA VAL A 208 -8.78 -1.33 8.78
C VAL A 208 -7.46 -1.50 8.06
N ALA A 209 -6.36 -1.49 8.79
CA ALA A 209 -5.03 -1.75 8.26
C ALA A 209 -4.62 -3.18 8.56
N PHE A 210 -3.77 -3.75 7.70
CA PHE A 210 -3.30 -5.12 7.86
C PHE A 210 -1.91 -5.31 7.28
N ASN A 211 -1.22 -6.31 7.81
CA ASN A 211 0.09 -6.79 7.36
C ASN A 211 0.01 -8.25 6.98
N VAL A 212 0.77 -8.64 5.97
CA VAL A 212 0.76 -9.99 5.40
C VAL A 212 2.18 -10.54 5.30
N VAL A 213 2.31 -11.81 5.65
CA VAL A 213 3.53 -12.59 5.46
C VAL A 213 3.22 -13.83 4.62
N PRO A 214 4.17 -14.33 3.81
CA PRO A 214 4.01 -15.63 3.18
C PRO A 214 4.13 -16.74 4.23
N LYS A 215 3.35 -17.78 4.07
CA LYS A 215 3.46 -19.03 4.85
C LYS A 215 4.17 -20.06 3.99
N SER A 216 5.48 -19.97 3.96
CA SER A 216 6.38 -20.85 3.18
C SER A 216 7.80 -20.64 3.67
N ASN A 217 8.73 -21.43 3.16
CA ASN A 217 10.15 -21.12 3.26
C ASN A 217 10.44 -19.85 2.47
N LEU A 218 11.25 -18.95 3.03
CA LEU A 218 11.70 -17.73 2.36
C LEU A 218 13.05 -17.94 1.73
N GLY A 219 13.32 -17.28 0.61
CA GLY A 219 14.58 -17.38 -0.10
C GLY A 219 14.80 -18.75 -0.78
N ALA A 220 16.05 -19.06 -1.09
CA ALA A 220 16.42 -20.29 -1.77
C ALA A 220 17.68 -20.92 -1.15
N GLU A 221 17.65 -22.24 -0.90
CA GLU A 221 18.77 -23.00 -0.36
C GLU A 221 20.01 -22.88 -1.27
N ALA A 222 19.81 -22.99 -2.59
CA ALA A 222 20.89 -22.90 -3.57
C ALA A 222 21.63 -21.55 -3.55
N ASN A 223 20.98 -20.48 -3.08
CA ASN A 223 21.55 -19.14 -2.97
C ASN A 223 22.04 -18.81 -1.55
N LEU A 224 21.97 -19.75 -0.61
CA LEU A 224 22.27 -19.57 0.82
C LEU A 224 21.44 -18.44 1.48
N THR A 225 20.22 -18.26 1.00
CA THR A 225 19.26 -17.25 1.50
C THR A 225 18.02 -17.88 2.12
N GLU A 226 17.94 -19.21 2.19
CA GLU A 226 16.78 -19.91 2.74
C GLU A 226 16.58 -19.56 4.22
N LEU A 227 15.37 -19.12 4.55
CA LEU A 227 14.87 -19.05 5.91
C LEU A 227 13.76 -20.11 6.06
N ASN A 228 14.12 -21.25 6.63
CA ASN A 228 13.25 -22.40 6.85
C ASN A 228 13.06 -22.59 8.35
N PHE A 229 11.89 -22.19 8.85
CA PHE A 229 11.59 -22.28 10.27
C PHE A 229 11.54 -23.70 10.84
N ASN A 230 11.40 -24.72 9.99
CA ASN A 230 11.48 -26.13 10.40
C ASN A 230 12.92 -26.63 10.56
N LYS A 231 13.91 -25.92 10.00
CA LYS A 231 15.34 -26.25 10.09
C LYS A 231 16.09 -25.40 11.12
N ILE A 232 15.48 -24.33 11.62
CA ILE A 232 16.06 -23.46 12.64
C ILE A 232 15.74 -24.08 13.99
N VAL A 233 16.75 -24.63 14.67
CA VAL A 233 16.64 -25.29 15.99
C VAL A 233 17.22 -24.37 17.07
#